data_4c9d9ef4a1cb797a1efffe8b0d1084e9
#
_entry.id   4c9d9ef4a1cb797a1efffe8b0d1084e9
#
_cell.length_a   1.000
_cell.length_b   1.000
_cell.length_c   1.000
_cell.angle_alpha   90.00
_cell.angle_beta   90.00
_cell.angle_gamma   90.00
#
_symmetry.space_group_name_H-M   'P 1'
#
loop_
_entity.id
_entity.type
_entity.pdbx_description
1 polymer ?
#
loop_
_entity_poly.entity_id
_entity_poly.type
_entity_poly.pdbx_seq_one_letter_code
_entity_poly.pdbx_strand_id
1 'polypeptide(L)'
;MKDIKNFTKIWKAQYEMKIDSSVASIWEIITKPKNLELVHPFCKSNETINWPGVGSKDILVYHSGLKYIREFLTWDKEKGYSLLIGEKNKDRSYVVWKIFKRGNDNHLKITVYPYFLRDYPKFVSFLPYHLLIIPKLTEYLKNVVRGIDWYLKTGKKIEKNQFGKHSWFS
;
A
#
# COMPACT_ATOMS: atom_id res chain seq x y z
N MET A 1 -22.43 -2.31 -1.34
CA MET A 1 -21.28 -1.67 -0.67
C MET A 1 -20.61 -2.74 0.18
N LYS A 2 -19.35 -3.14 -0.10
CA LYS A 2 -18.66 -4.15 0.71
C LYS A 2 -18.56 -3.64 2.15
N ASP A 3 -18.93 -4.46 3.11
CA ASP A 3 -18.91 -4.06 4.53
C ASP A 3 -17.45 -3.92 5.02
N ILE A 4 -16.94 -2.68 4.97
CA ILE A 4 -15.58 -2.33 5.40
C ILE A 4 -15.33 -2.73 6.86
N LYS A 5 -16.37 -2.76 7.69
CA LYS A 5 -16.27 -3.17 9.11
C LYS A 5 -15.69 -4.57 9.26
N ASN A 6 -15.98 -5.48 8.33
CA ASN A 6 -15.45 -6.84 8.37
C ASN A 6 -13.93 -6.89 8.13
N PHE A 7 -13.37 -5.95 7.35
CA PHE A 7 -11.92 -5.88 7.12
C PHE A 7 -11.16 -5.26 8.29
N THR A 8 -11.78 -4.37 9.06
CA THR A 8 -11.11 -3.59 10.12
C THR A 8 -11.24 -4.21 11.52
N LYS A 9 -11.81 -5.41 11.64
CA LYS A 9 -11.99 -6.11 12.92
C LYS A 9 -10.70 -6.61 13.56
N ILE A 10 -9.63 -6.72 12.76
CA ILE A 10 -8.38 -7.34 13.17
C ILE A 10 -7.25 -6.30 13.29
N TRP A 11 -6.06 -6.77 13.60
CA TRP A 11 -4.85 -5.97 13.72
C TRP A 11 -4.48 -5.29 12.40
N LYS A 12 -3.83 -4.15 12.49
CA LYS A 12 -3.35 -3.39 11.32
C LYS A 12 -1.85 -3.19 11.39
N ALA A 13 -1.20 -3.19 10.23
CA ALA A 13 0.13 -2.64 10.04
C ALA A 13 0.00 -1.24 9.42
N GLN A 14 0.87 -0.31 9.80
CA GLN A 14 0.86 1.03 9.24
C GLN A 14 2.24 1.64 9.25
N TYR A 15 2.49 2.52 8.29
CA TYR A 15 3.67 3.35 8.26
C TYR A 15 3.30 4.76 7.78
N GLU A 16 3.91 5.75 8.42
CA GLU A 16 3.71 7.17 8.14
C GLU A 16 5.06 7.85 8.01
N MET A 17 5.20 8.75 7.07
CA MET A 17 6.41 9.55 6.89
C MET A 17 6.04 10.95 6.43
N LYS A 18 6.80 11.95 6.89
CA LYS A 18 6.83 13.29 6.30
C LYS A 18 7.38 13.19 4.88
N ILE A 19 6.72 13.84 3.94
CA ILE A 19 7.13 13.95 2.54
C ILE A 19 7.38 15.43 2.23
N ASP A 20 8.60 15.73 1.82
CA ASP A 20 9.00 17.09 1.48
C ASP A 20 8.61 17.44 0.03
N SER A 21 7.29 17.44 -0.20
CA SER A 21 6.67 17.76 -1.48
C SER A 21 5.25 18.27 -1.26
N SER A 22 4.67 18.93 -2.27
CA SER A 22 3.30 19.40 -2.19
C SER A 22 2.29 18.25 -2.11
N VAL A 23 1.12 18.50 -1.50
CA VAL A 23 -0.01 17.55 -1.50
C VAL A 23 -0.39 17.13 -2.92
N ALA A 24 -0.40 18.10 -3.86
CA ALA A 24 -0.71 17.85 -5.27
C ALA A 24 0.31 16.90 -5.91
N SER A 25 1.62 17.10 -5.68
CA SER A 25 2.68 16.22 -6.21
C SER A 25 2.59 14.80 -5.63
N ILE A 26 2.32 14.68 -4.31
CA ILE A 26 2.10 13.37 -3.68
C ILE A 26 0.89 12.67 -4.31
N TRP A 27 -0.21 13.42 -4.49
CA TRP A 27 -1.43 12.89 -5.10
C TRP A 27 -1.19 12.42 -6.53
N GLU A 28 -0.54 13.26 -7.34
CA GLU A 28 -0.21 12.95 -8.73
C GLU A 28 0.55 11.64 -8.85
N ILE A 29 1.62 11.47 -8.08
CA ILE A 29 2.44 10.26 -8.18
C ILE A 29 1.71 9.00 -7.66
N ILE A 30 0.94 9.08 -6.58
CA ILE A 30 0.24 7.89 -6.08
C ILE A 30 -0.97 7.50 -6.92
N THR A 31 -1.44 8.40 -7.81
CA THR A 31 -2.58 8.17 -8.71
C THR A 31 -2.20 8.07 -10.18
N LYS A 32 -0.92 8.19 -10.53
CA LYS A 32 -0.44 8.00 -11.90
C LYS A 32 -0.64 6.55 -12.35
N PRO A 33 -1.13 6.30 -13.58
CA PRO A 33 -1.19 4.94 -14.12
C PRO A 33 0.17 4.27 -14.09
N LYS A 34 0.24 2.98 -13.71
CA LYS A 34 1.48 2.21 -13.58
C LYS A 34 2.52 2.80 -12.60
N ASN A 35 2.05 3.61 -11.66
CA ASN A 35 2.93 4.32 -10.72
C ASN A 35 3.83 3.40 -9.90
N LEU A 36 3.38 2.19 -9.58
CA LEU A 36 4.17 1.27 -8.79
C LEU A 36 5.48 0.86 -9.46
N GLU A 37 5.55 0.88 -10.79
CA GLU A 37 6.81 0.65 -11.51
C GLU A 37 7.85 1.75 -11.28
N LEU A 38 7.39 2.94 -10.89
CA LEU A 38 8.25 4.09 -10.64
C LEU A 38 8.72 4.18 -9.18
N VAL A 39 7.84 3.81 -8.25
CA VAL A 39 8.02 4.14 -6.83
C VAL A 39 8.09 2.93 -5.89
N HIS A 40 7.77 1.72 -6.35
CA HIS A 40 7.61 0.58 -5.46
C HIS A 40 8.77 -0.41 -5.62
N PRO A 41 9.68 -0.54 -4.64
CA PRO A 41 10.94 -1.29 -4.78
C PRO A 41 10.76 -2.79 -4.98
N PHE A 42 9.58 -3.33 -4.70
CA PHE A 42 9.26 -4.75 -4.88
C PHE A 42 8.38 -5.02 -6.10
N CYS A 43 8.01 -3.97 -6.86
CA CYS A 43 7.18 -4.10 -8.05
C CYS A 43 8.01 -4.52 -9.25
N LYS A 44 7.65 -5.64 -9.86
CA LYS A 44 8.19 -6.08 -11.16
C LYS A 44 7.43 -5.44 -12.32
N SER A 45 6.09 -5.43 -12.24
CA SER A 45 5.22 -4.75 -13.21
C SER A 45 3.90 -4.32 -12.57
N ASN A 46 3.31 -3.26 -13.10
CA ASN A 46 2.01 -2.76 -12.70
C ASN A 46 1.18 -2.41 -13.93
N GLU A 47 0.06 -3.08 -14.13
CA GLU A 47 -0.81 -2.91 -15.27
C GLU A 47 -2.17 -2.39 -14.84
N THR A 48 -2.60 -1.25 -15.38
CA THR A 48 -3.92 -0.66 -15.12
C THR A 48 -4.97 -1.27 -16.04
N ILE A 49 -6.13 -1.64 -15.50
CA ILE A 49 -7.27 -2.17 -16.26
C ILE A 49 -8.28 -1.06 -16.53
N ASN A 50 -8.80 -0.44 -15.46
CA ASN A 50 -9.68 0.74 -15.54
C ASN A 50 -9.06 1.83 -14.67
N TRP A 51 -8.96 3.07 -15.19
CA TRP A 51 -8.26 4.13 -14.48
C TRP A 51 -8.66 5.52 -14.95
N PRO A 52 -8.73 6.55 -14.09
CA PRO A 52 -8.66 6.54 -12.63
C PRO A 52 -10.05 6.51 -11.96
N GLY A 53 -10.08 6.44 -10.63
CA GLY A 53 -11.26 6.69 -9.82
C GLY A 53 -11.77 5.49 -9.02
N VAL A 54 -12.95 5.65 -8.42
CA VAL A 54 -13.63 4.56 -7.71
C VAL A 54 -13.99 3.45 -8.68
N GLY A 55 -13.73 2.19 -8.29
CA GLY A 55 -13.90 1.02 -9.16
C GLY A 55 -12.71 0.74 -10.08
N SER A 56 -11.69 1.60 -10.09
CA SER A 56 -10.43 1.33 -10.78
C SER A 56 -9.83 0.01 -10.34
N LYS A 57 -9.12 -0.63 -11.26
CA LYS A 57 -8.39 -1.88 -11.00
C LYS A 57 -7.04 -1.84 -11.65
N ASP A 58 -6.06 -2.40 -10.97
CA ASP A 58 -4.76 -2.73 -11.57
C ASP A 58 -4.23 -4.07 -11.08
N ILE A 59 -3.22 -4.54 -11.78
CA ILE A 59 -2.50 -5.76 -11.46
C ILE A 59 -1.09 -5.37 -11.03
N LEU A 60 -0.71 -5.81 -9.84
CA LEU A 60 0.65 -5.69 -9.31
C LEU A 60 1.32 -7.06 -9.32
N VAL A 61 2.43 -7.16 -10.02
CA VAL A 61 3.31 -8.33 -9.99
C VAL A 61 4.55 -7.97 -9.18
N TYR A 62 4.82 -8.73 -8.14
CA TYR A 62 6.00 -8.58 -7.31
C TYR A 62 7.23 -9.29 -7.91
N HIS A 63 8.42 -8.93 -7.47
CA HIS A 63 9.64 -9.64 -7.87
C HIS A 63 9.68 -11.09 -7.41
N SER A 64 9.00 -11.42 -6.31
CA SER A 64 8.79 -12.80 -5.85
C SER A 64 7.89 -13.66 -6.77
N GLY A 65 7.23 -13.04 -7.75
CA GLY A 65 6.27 -13.71 -8.64
C GLY A 65 4.82 -13.63 -8.17
N LEU A 66 4.55 -13.17 -6.95
CA LEU A 66 3.18 -12.96 -6.48
C LEU A 66 2.45 -11.96 -7.37
N LYS A 67 1.20 -12.28 -7.74
CA LYS A 67 0.35 -11.45 -8.58
C LYS A 67 -0.90 -11.05 -7.82
N TYR A 68 -1.03 -9.77 -7.51
CA TYR A 68 -2.15 -9.20 -6.78
C TYR A 68 -2.99 -8.29 -7.67
N ILE A 69 -4.30 -8.29 -7.43
CA ILE A 69 -5.24 -7.33 -7.99
C ILE A 69 -5.54 -6.31 -6.92
N ARG A 70 -5.43 -5.02 -7.29
CA ARG A 70 -5.89 -3.89 -6.48
C ARG A 70 -7.23 -3.40 -7.06
N GLU A 71 -8.25 -3.22 -6.21
CA GLU A 71 -9.58 -2.69 -6.55
C GLU A 71 -9.87 -1.49 -5.67
N PHE A 72 -9.98 -0.30 -6.26
CA PHE A 72 -10.12 0.96 -5.54
C PHE A 72 -11.57 1.18 -5.10
N LEU A 73 -11.79 1.40 -3.79
CA LEU A 73 -13.10 1.56 -3.17
C LEU A 73 -13.47 3.02 -2.93
N THR A 74 -12.48 3.86 -2.60
CA THR A 74 -12.62 5.30 -2.44
C THR A 74 -11.51 6.02 -3.19
N TRP A 75 -11.77 7.27 -3.59
CA TRP A 75 -10.82 8.08 -4.36
C TRP A 75 -11.06 9.55 -4.06
N ASP A 76 -10.43 10.08 -3.03
CA ASP A 76 -10.61 11.44 -2.55
C ASP A 76 -9.41 12.29 -2.97
N LYS A 77 -9.61 13.18 -3.95
CA LYS A 77 -8.54 14.02 -4.51
C LYS A 77 -7.75 14.71 -3.40
N GLU A 78 -6.41 14.57 -3.46
CA GLU A 78 -5.45 15.15 -2.52
C GLU A 78 -5.60 14.74 -1.04
N LYS A 79 -6.52 13.80 -0.74
CA LYS A 79 -6.71 13.24 0.60
C LYS A 79 -6.29 11.78 0.69
N GLY A 80 -6.46 11.02 -0.41
CA GLY A 80 -6.07 9.63 -0.47
C GLY A 80 -7.13 8.71 -1.08
N TYR A 81 -6.93 7.43 -0.92
CA TYR A 81 -7.84 6.40 -1.42
C TYR A 81 -7.80 5.15 -0.54
N SER A 82 -8.79 4.30 -0.70
CA SER A 82 -8.80 2.96 -0.13
C SER A 82 -9.02 1.90 -1.20
N LEU A 83 -8.50 0.70 -0.96
CA LEU A 83 -8.56 -0.39 -1.92
C LEU A 83 -8.55 -1.77 -1.25
N LEU A 84 -8.97 -2.78 -1.99
CA LEU A 84 -8.73 -4.18 -1.67
C LEU A 84 -7.56 -4.70 -2.49
N ILE A 85 -6.66 -5.47 -1.86
CA ILE A 85 -5.49 -6.07 -2.52
C ILE A 85 -5.34 -7.54 -2.15
N GLY A 86 -5.06 -8.37 -3.11
CA GLY A 86 -4.79 -9.80 -2.94
C GLY A 86 -4.82 -10.55 -4.26
N GLU A 87 -4.66 -11.87 -4.20
CA GLU A 87 -4.74 -12.73 -5.36
C GLU A 87 -6.18 -12.82 -5.92
N LYS A 88 -6.28 -13.16 -7.21
CA LYS A 88 -7.58 -13.35 -7.87
C LYS A 88 -8.35 -14.48 -7.18
N ASN A 89 -9.64 -14.23 -6.86
CA ASN A 89 -10.55 -15.20 -6.24
C ASN A 89 -10.12 -15.72 -4.86
N LYS A 90 -9.23 -15.01 -4.16
CA LYS A 90 -8.84 -15.30 -2.78
C LYS A 90 -9.21 -14.15 -1.84
N ASP A 91 -9.01 -14.35 -0.57
CA ASP A 91 -9.15 -13.31 0.44
C ASP A 91 -8.22 -12.12 0.15
N ARG A 92 -8.71 -10.93 0.48
CA ARG A 92 -8.02 -9.68 0.20
C ARG A 92 -7.86 -8.83 1.45
N SER A 93 -6.73 -8.16 1.53
CA SER A 93 -6.45 -7.14 2.53
C SER A 93 -7.13 -5.83 2.15
N TYR A 94 -7.59 -5.08 3.15
CA TYR A 94 -8.04 -3.71 2.99
C TYR A 94 -6.89 -2.74 3.26
N VAL A 95 -6.70 -1.78 2.37
CA VAL A 95 -5.59 -0.82 2.44
C VAL A 95 -6.12 0.59 2.31
N VAL A 96 -5.60 1.49 3.15
CA VAL A 96 -5.92 2.93 3.13
C VAL A 96 -4.64 3.72 2.94
N TRP A 97 -4.62 4.58 1.94
CA TRP A 97 -3.60 5.60 1.71
C TRP A 97 -4.17 6.95 2.09
N LYS A 98 -3.45 7.69 2.90
CA LYS A 98 -3.92 8.99 3.39
C LYS A 98 -2.82 10.03 3.31
N ILE A 99 -3.13 11.17 2.66
CA ILE A 99 -2.32 12.38 2.66
C ILE A 99 -2.94 13.34 3.68
N PHE A 100 -2.13 13.95 4.52
CA PHE A 100 -2.61 14.92 5.52
C PHE A 100 -1.49 15.82 5.99
N LYS A 101 -1.85 16.92 6.64
CA LYS A 101 -0.90 17.85 7.25
C LYS A 101 -0.75 17.56 8.75
N ARG A 102 0.47 17.73 9.24
CA ARG A 102 0.78 17.81 10.66
C ARG A 102 1.62 19.05 10.88
N GLY A 103 1.00 20.10 11.44
CA GLY A 103 1.57 21.44 11.37
C GLY A 103 1.73 21.89 9.93
N ASN A 104 2.93 22.30 9.55
CA ASN A 104 3.25 22.74 8.19
C ASN A 104 3.72 21.58 7.27
N ASP A 105 3.91 20.38 7.81
CA ASP A 105 4.48 19.26 7.10
C ASP A 105 3.40 18.39 6.43
N ASN A 106 3.64 17.98 5.19
CA ASN A 106 2.81 17.01 4.50
C ASN A 106 3.25 15.59 4.84
N HIS A 107 2.30 14.72 5.15
CA HIS A 107 2.53 13.34 5.52
C HIS A 107 1.80 12.39 4.58
N LEU A 108 2.44 11.28 4.27
CA LEU A 108 1.80 10.13 3.62
C LEU A 108 1.78 8.96 4.60
N LYS A 109 0.59 8.38 4.77
CA LYS A 109 0.37 7.21 5.62
C LYS A 109 -0.30 6.10 4.84
N ILE A 110 0.23 4.90 4.97
CA ILE A 110 -0.38 3.68 4.45
C ILE A 110 -0.77 2.79 5.63
N THR A 111 -2.01 2.33 5.66
CA THR A 111 -2.53 1.40 6.65
C THR A 111 -3.03 0.16 5.94
N VAL A 112 -2.60 -1.02 6.36
CA VAL A 112 -3.04 -2.32 5.85
C VAL A 112 -3.75 -3.08 6.96
N TYR A 113 -4.94 -3.56 6.66
CA TYR A 113 -5.68 -4.55 7.43
C TYR A 113 -5.54 -5.88 6.70
N PRO A 114 -4.61 -6.74 7.11
CA PRO A 114 -4.30 -7.95 6.37
C PRO A 114 -5.41 -8.99 6.51
N TYR A 115 -5.60 -9.80 5.48
CA TYR A 115 -6.60 -10.86 5.52
C TYR A 115 -6.18 -12.09 6.35
N PHE A 116 -4.87 -12.22 6.60
CA PHE A 116 -4.30 -13.36 7.33
C PHE A 116 -4.96 -13.52 8.71
N LEU A 117 -5.34 -14.74 9.08
CA LEU A 117 -5.92 -15.08 10.38
C LEU A 117 -7.13 -14.22 10.79
N ARG A 118 -7.80 -13.55 9.85
CA ARG A 118 -8.92 -12.65 10.14
C ARG A 118 -10.08 -13.35 10.83
N ASP A 119 -10.31 -14.60 10.47
CA ASP A 119 -11.42 -15.40 10.96
C ASP A 119 -11.08 -16.18 12.25
N TYR A 120 -9.84 -16.04 12.75
CA TYR A 120 -9.42 -16.64 14.01
C TYR A 120 -9.72 -15.71 15.20
N PRO A 121 -10.00 -16.26 16.40
CA PRO A 121 -10.14 -15.47 17.62
C PRO A 121 -8.89 -14.61 17.88
N LYS A 122 -9.10 -13.38 18.39
CA LYS A 122 -8.00 -12.42 18.59
C LYS A 122 -6.88 -12.95 19.48
N PHE A 123 -7.20 -13.74 20.51
CA PHE A 123 -6.20 -14.31 21.40
C PHE A 123 -5.29 -15.35 20.70
N VAL A 124 -5.81 -16.08 19.71
CA VAL A 124 -5.02 -17.04 18.90
C VAL A 124 -4.13 -16.30 17.91
N SER A 125 -4.66 -15.26 17.28
CA SER A 125 -3.95 -14.49 16.26
C SER A 125 -2.96 -13.44 16.84
N PHE A 126 -3.01 -13.16 18.15
CA PHE A 126 -2.23 -12.10 18.78
C PHE A 126 -0.71 -12.25 18.56
N LEU A 127 -0.15 -13.38 18.96
CA LEU A 127 1.31 -13.61 18.85
C LEU A 127 1.79 -13.64 17.39
N PRO A 128 1.18 -14.41 16.46
CA PRO A 128 1.58 -14.39 15.06
C PRO A 128 1.50 -13.00 14.43
N TYR A 129 0.49 -12.21 14.77
CA TYR A 129 0.37 -10.86 14.25
C TYR A 129 1.46 -9.93 14.76
N HIS A 130 1.68 -9.88 16.07
CA HIS A 130 2.62 -8.91 16.67
C HIS A 130 4.08 -9.28 16.46
N LEU A 131 4.40 -10.58 16.42
CA LEU A 131 5.78 -11.02 16.24
C LEU A 131 6.21 -11.17 14.78
N LEU A 132 5.27 -11.41 13.87
CA LEU A 132 5.62 -11.70 12.46
C LEU A 132 4.90 -10.79 11.47
N ILE A 133 3.56 -10.77 11.45
CA ILE A 133 2.81 -10.14 10.36
C ILE A 133 2.95 -8.62 10.39
N ILE A 134 2.72 -7.98 11.55
CA ILE A 134 2.81 -6.51 11.68
C ILE A 134 4.24 -6.01 11.42
N PRO A 135 5.31 -6.57 12.02
CA PRO A 135 6.67 -6.13 11.73
C PRO A 135 7.03 -6.25 10.25
N LYS A 136 6.72 -7.38 9.61
CA LYS A 136 7.00 -7.61 8.19
C LYS A 136 6.24 -6.62 7.29
N LEU A 137 4.94 -6.44 7.53
CA LEU A 137 4.17 -5.48 6.75
C LEU A 137 4.59 -4.04 7.01
N THR A 138 4.97 -3.67 8.23
CA THR A 138 5.49 -2.33 8.54
C THR A 138 6.80 -2.05 7.80
N GLU A 139 7.72 -3.02 7.76
CA GLU A 139 8.94 -2.94 6.98
C GLU A 139 8.65 -2.76 5.48
N TYR A 140 7.72 -3.56 4.95
CA TYR A 140 7.25 -3.42 3.58
C TYR A 140 6.71 -2.01 3.29
N LEU A 141 5.78 -1.52 4.11
CA LEU A 141 5.18 -0.19 3.96
C LEU A 141 6.20 0.94 4.05
N LYS A 142 7.17 0.81 4.97
CA LYS A 142 8.30 1.75 5.08
C LYS A 142 9.04 1.89 3.75
N ASN A 143 9.37 0.78 3.11
CA ASN A 143 10.10 0.79 1.87
C ASN A 143 9.26 1.32 0.69
N VAL A 144 7.95 1.06 0.68
CA VAL A 144 7.03 1.64 -0.31
C VAL A 144 6.97 3.16 -0.18
N VAL A 145 6.76 3.69 1.03
CA VAL A 145 6.68 5.15 1.25
C VAL A 145 8.03 5.83 0.95
N ARG A 146 9.17 5.20 1.32
CA ARG A 146 10.50 5.69 0.94
C ARG A 146 10.72 5.75 -0.57
N GLY A 147 10.16 4.81 -1.32
CA GLY A 147 10.23 4.82 -2.78
C GLY A 147 9.47 6.00 -3.39
N ILE A 148 8.33 6.37 -2.83
CA ILE A 148 7.59 7.56 -3.24
C ILE A 148 8.39 8.83 -2.94
N ASP A 149 8.92 8.97 -1.74
CA ASP A 149 9.77 10.10 -1.34
C ASP A 149 11.02 10.22 -2.22
N TRP A 150 11.66 9.09 -2.50
CA TRP A 150 12.81 9.04 -3.43
C TRP A 150 12.46 9.58 -4.80
N TYR A 151 11.36 9.10 -5.40
CA TYR A 151 10.93 9.54 -6.72
C TYR A 151 10.60 11.03 -6.73
N LEU A 152 9.87 11.51 -5.72
CA LEU A 152 9.51 12.92 -5.61
C LEU A 152 10.72 13.84 -5.48
N LYS A 153 11.78 13.39 -4.79
CA LYS A 153 13.02 14.17 -4.61
C LYS A 153 13.95 14.13 -5.83
N THR A 154 13.99 13.01 -6.53
CA THR A 154 15.02 12.77 -7.53
C THR A 154 14.50 12.72 -8.97
N GLY A 155 13.19 12.50 -9.17
CA GLY A 155 12.61 12.19 -10.47
C GLY A 155 13.03 10.83 -11.04
N LYS A 156 13.85 10.05 -10.33
CA LYS A 156 14.40 8.78 -10.80
C LYS A 156 13.55 7.61 -10.36
N LYS A 157 13.31 6.66 -11.26
CA LYS A 157 12.68 5.37 -10.96
C LYS A 157 13.44 4.67 -9.84
N ILE A 158 12.67 4.00 -8.95
CA ILE A 158 13.22 3.14 -7.90
C ILE A 158 13.87 1.89 -8.49
N GLU A 159 14.97 1.45 -7.91
CA GLU A 159 15.59 0.17 -8.27
C GLU A 159 14.98 -1.00 -7.50
N LYS A 160 15.15 -2.21 -8.06
CA LYS A 160 14.73 -3.44 -7.38
C LYS A 160 15.42 -3.56 -6.02
N ASN A 161 14.62 -3.70 -4.96
CA ASN A 161 15.11 -3.88 -3.58
C ASN A 161 16.04 -2.75 -3.10
N GLN A 162 15.89 -1.52 -3.60
CA GLN A 162 16.78 -0.38 -3.30
C GLN A 162 17.01 -0.16 -1.80
N PHE A 163 16.04 -0.48 -0.97
CA PHE A 163 16.12 -0.32 0.50
C PHE A 163 16.28 -1.64 1.25
N GLY A 164 16.71 -2.69 0.55
CA GLY A 164 16.84 -4.04 1.08
C GLY A 164 15.78 -5.00 0.56
N LYS A 165 16.08 -6.30 0.63
CA LYS A 165 15.15 -7.37 0.23
C LYS A 165 14.07 -7.56 1.27
N HIS A 166 12.88 -7.95 0.82
CA HIS A 166 11.77 -8.34 1.68
C HIS A 166 11.40 -9.81 1.45
N SER A 167 11.31 -10.60 2.52
CA SER A 167 11.15 -12.06 2.45
C SER A 167 9.89 -12.54 1.69
N TRP A 168 8.85 -11.70 1.58
CA TRP A 168 7.61 -12.06 0.91
C TRP A 168 7.49 -11.50 -0.51
N PHE A 169 8.16 -10.40 -0.83
CA PHE A 169 7.87 -9.61 -2.03
C PHE A 169 9.08 -9.38 -2.95
N SER A 170 10.29 -9.76 -2.52
CA SER A 170 11.52 -9.60 -3.34
C SER A 170 11.73 -10.70 -4.35
#